data_65e01cf3202f82393c80fbc91ed5b306
#
_entry.id   65e01cf3202f82393c80fbc91ed5b306
#
_cell.length_a   1.000
_cell.length_b   1.000
_cell.length_c   1.000
_cell.angle_alpha   90.00
_cell.angle_beta   90.00
_cell.angle_gamma   90.00
#
_symmetry.space_group_name_H-M   'P 1'
#
loop_
_entity.id
_entity.type
_entity.pdbx_description
1 polymer ?
#
loop_
_entity_poly.entity_id
_entity_poly.type
_entity_poly.pdbx_seq_one_letter_code
_entity_poly.pdbx_strand_id
1 'polypeptide(L)'
;MFLTGLALLPAIALVVWIYRQDKVEKEPRGLLWKIFLFGVLSVIPAMILEIILDEVFLVFVDADTLCYVILDNFIGVALIEELCKMKAAKWAAWKHPAFNYKFDAIVYCVTSAVGFAAIENVLYCLDGGIGTA
;
A
#
# COMPACT_ATOMS: atom_id res chain seq x y z
N MET A 1 -20.15 -2.42 -8.09
CA MET A 1 -19.46 -3.57 -8.71
C MET A 1 -18.68 -3.21 -9.97
N PHE A 2 -19.25 -2.51 -10.96
CA PHE A 2 -18.50 -2.13 -12.17
C PHE A 2 -17.32 -1.17 -11.87
N LEU A 3 -17.53 -0.16 -11.03
CA LEU A 3 -16.52 0.83 -10.64
C LEU A 3 -15.38 0.21 -9.82
N THR A 4 -15.69 -0.67 -8.88
CA THR A 4 -14.67 -1.40 -8.12
C THR A 4 -13.79 -2.26 -9.02
N GLY A 5 -14.38 -2.90 -10.03
CA GLY A 5 -13.61 -3.65 -11.04
C GLY A 5 -12.70 -2.74 -11.86
N LEU A 6 -13.17 -1.56 -12.26
CA LEU A 6 -12.38 -0.59 -13.02
C LEU A 6 -11.23 -0.01 -12.19
N ALA A 7 -11.48 0.29 -10.91
CA ALA A 7 -10.48 0.81 -9.98
C ALA A 7 -9.33 -0.18 -9.69
N LEU A 8 -9.58 -1.48 -9.81
CA LEU A 8 -8.57 -2.52 -9.61
C LEU A 8 -7.72 -2.82 -10.87
N LEU A 9 -8.16 -2.39 -12.06
CA LEU A 9 -7.45 -2.68 -13.31
C LEU A 9 -6.01 -2.16 -13.34
N PRO A 10 -5.70 -0.90 -12.95
CA PRO A 10 -4.33 -0.41 -12.92
C PRO A 10 -3.43 -1.21 -11.98
N ALA A 11 -3.98 -1.60 -10.83
CA ALA A 11 -3.28 -2.39 -9.83
C ALA A 11 -2.91 -3.78 -10.38
N ILE A 12 -3.86 -4.46 -11.02
CA ILE A 12 -3.63 -5.77 -11.65
C ILE A 12 -2.62 -5.63 -12.80
N ALA A 13 -2.75 -4.61 -13.65
CA ALA A 13 -1.84 -4.36 -14.75
C ALA A 13 -0.40 -4.15 -14.26
N LEU A 14 -0.21 -3.41 -13.16
CA LEU A 14 1.10 -3.16 -12.56
C LEU A 14 1.75 -4.45 -12.03
N VAL A 15 1.01 -5.29 -11.31
CA VAL A 15 1.53 -6.57 -10.82
C VAL A 15 1.92 -7.49 -11.97
N VAL A 16 1.07 -7.59 -13.00
CA VAL A 16 1.38 -8.40 -14.18
C VAL A 16 2.60 -7.86 -14.92
N TRP A 17 2.72 -6.55 -15.03
CA TRP A 17 3.85 -5.92 -15.67
C TRP A 17 5.15 -6.18 -14.93
N ILE A 18 5.22 -5.91 -13.61
CA ILE A 18 6.43 -6.12 -12.82
C ILE A 18 6.83 -7.59 -12.76
N TYR A 19 5.86 -8.51 -12.65
CA TYR A 19 6.10 -9.95 -12.69
C TYR A 19 6.70 -10.40 -14.03
N ARG A 20 6.34 -9.73 -15.14
CA ARG A 20 6.92 -10.01 -16.48
C ARG A 20 8.34 -9.45 -16.62
N GLN A 21 8.69 -8.39 -15.91
CA GLN A 21 10.04 -7.81 -15.94
C GLN A 21 11.05 -8.67 -15.18
N ASP A 22 10.60 -9.52 -14.28
CA ASP A 22 11.45 -10.49 -13.62
C ASP A 22 11.84 -11.60 -14.61
N LYS A 23 13.07 -11.48 -15.13
CA LYS A 23 13.61 -12.35 -16.17
C LYS A 23 14.55 -13.42 -15.64
N VAL A 24 15.03 -13.30 -14.41
CA VAL A 24 16.06 -14.18 -13.86
C VAL A 24 15.41 -15.42 -13.25
N GLU A 25 14.53 -15.22 -12.30
CA GLU A 25 13.80 -16.30 -11.62
C GLU A 25 12.40 -15.81 -11.26
N LYS A 26 11.37 -16.59 -11.63
CA LYS A 26 9.99 -16.22 -11.35
C LYS A 26 9.64 -16.46 -9.89
N GLU A 27 9.15 -15.43 -9.24
CA GLU A 27 8.71 -15.50 -7.87
C GLU A 27 7.57 -16.52 -7.66
N PRO A 28 7.61 -17.29 -6.55
CA PRO A 28 6.54 -18.23 -6.23
C PRO A 28 5.20 -17.51 -6.06
N ARG A 29 4.20 -17.92 -6.85
CA ARG A 29 2.85 -17.30 -6.82
C ARG A 29 2.23 -17.30 -5.43
N GLY A 30 2.47 -18.37 -4.64
CA GLY A 30 2.00 -18.43 -3.25
C GLY A 30 2.60 -17.35 -2.35
N LEU A 31 3.89 -17.04 -2.54
CA LEU A 31 4.56 -15.96 -1.83
C LEU A 31 3.99 -14.59 -2.23
N LEU A 32 3.78 -14.35 -3.53
CA LEU A 32 3.19 -13.09 -4.01
C LEU A 32 1.78 -12.89 -3.47
N TRP A 33 0.94 -13.93 -3.44
CA TRP A 33 -0.38 -13.87 -2.81
C TRP A 33 -0.32 -13.56 -1.32
N LYS A 34 0.63 -14.15 -0.60
CA LYS A 34 0.87 -13.86 0.81
C LYS A 34 1.24 -12.39 1.01
N ILE A 35 2.19 -11.88 0.20
CA ILE A 35 2.64 -10.48 0.27
C ILE A 35 1.48 -9.53 -0.05
N PHE A 36 0.70 -9.83 -1.08
CA PHE A 36 -0.49 -9.05 -1.43
C PHE A 36 -1.48 -8.95 -0.25
N LEU A 37 -1.80 -10.09 0.39
CA LEU A 37 -2.70 -10.11 1.56
C LEU A 37 -2.12 -9.35 2.75
N PHE A 38 -0.80 -9.43 2.99
CA PHE A 38 -0.15 -8.61 4.01
C PHE A 38 -0.23 -7.12 3.68
N GLY A 39 -0.14 -6.76 2.40
CA GLY A 39 -0.39 -5.40 1.92
C GLY A 39 -1.81 -4.93 2.23
N VAL A 40 -2.82 -5.73 1.91
CA VAL A 40 -4.23 -5.47 2.26
C VAL A 40 -4.39 -5.26 3.77
N LEU A 41 -3.82 -6.13 4.60
CA LEU A 41 -3.94 -6.05 6.06
C LEU A 41 -3.17 -4.86 6.65
N SER A 42 -2.16 -4.35 5.96
CA SER A 42 -1.35 -3.22 6.45
C SER A 42 -2.08 -1.88 6.42
N VAL A 43 -3.25 -1.79 5.78
CA VAL A 43 -4.14 -0.63 5.86
C VAL A 43 -4.63 -0.41 7.30
N ILE A 44 -4.90 -1.48 8.04
CA ILE A 44 -5.41 -1.36 9.42
C ILE A 44 -4.43 -0.61 10.34
N PRO A 45 -3.16 -1.04 10.49
CA PRO A 45 -2.21 -0.28 11.30
C PRO A 45 -1.88 1.10 10.71
N ALA A 46 -1.93 1.30 9.40
CA ALA A 46 -1.75 2.61 8.78
C ALA A 46 -2.83 3.58 9.25
N MET A 47 -4.11 3.24 9.08
CA MET A 47 -5.24 4.07 9.52
C MET A 47 -5.17 4.43 11.01
N ILE A 48 -4.78 3.47 11.87
CA ILE A 48 -4.65 3.73 13.32
C ILE A 48 -3.55 4.75 13.59
N LEU A 49 -2.40 4.60 12.92
CA LEU A 49 -1.26 5.51 13.10
C LEU A 49 -1.55 6.91 12.54
N GLU A 50 -2.24 7.00 11.40
CA GLU A 50 -2.68 8.25 10.80
C GLU A 50 -3.59 9.03 11.75
N ILE A 51 -4.62 8.40 12.31
CA ILE A 51 -5.52 9.03 13.30
C ILE A 51 -4.73 9.52 14.51
N ILE A 52 -3.80 8.74 15.03
CA ILE A 52 -2.98 9.14 16.19
C ILE A 52 -2.09 10.33 15.84
N LEU A 53 -1.47 10.35 14.66
CA LEU A 53 -0.59 11.45 14.24
C LEU A 53 -1.38 12.73 13.95
N ASP A 54 -2.55 12.61 13.34
CA ASP A 54 -3.45 13.74 13.11
C ASP A 54 -3.80 14.44 14.44
N GLU A 55 -4.24 13.70 15.43
CA GLU A 55 -4.51 14.24 16.78
C GLU A 55 -3.26 14.86 17.42
N VAL A 56 -2.09 14.25 17.25
CA VAL A 56 -0.83 14.81 17.77
C VAL A 56 -0.47 16.12 17.06
N PHE A 57 -0.63 16.20 15.74
CA PHE A 57 -0.33 17.42 14.99
C PHE A 57 -1.25 18.57 15.37
N LEU A 58 -2.54 18.30 15.61
CA LEU A 58 -3.52 19.29 16.08
C LEU A 58 -3.21 19.89 17.45
N VAL A 59 -2.45 19.18 18.29
CA VAL A 59 -1.98 19.75 19.57
C VAL A 59 -0.95 20.85 19.37
N PHE A 60 -0.13 20.79 18.32
CA PHE A 60 1.02 21.68 18.11
C PHE A 60 0.82 22.71 16.98
N VAL A 61 -0.09 22.43 16.04
CA VAL A 61 -0.28 23.22 14.83
C VAL A 61 -1.77 23.39 14.54
N ASP A 62 -2.20 24.62 14.26
CA ASP A 62 -3.59 24.90 13.90
C ASP A 62 -3.94 24.25 12.55
N ALA A 63 -5.11 23.61 12.48
CA ALA A 63 -5.60 22.88 11.31
C ALA A 63 -5.69 23.73 10.02
N ASP A 64 -5.94 25.03 10.16
CA ASP A 64 -6.09 25.96 9.03
C ASP A 64 -4.74 26.44 8.47
N THR A 65 -3.62 25.94 8.97
CA THR A 65 -2.29 26.34 8.53
C THR A 65 -1.75 25.47 7.40
N LEU A 66 -0.99 26.06 6.48
CA LEU A 66 -0.26 25.29 5.46
C LEU A 66 0.73 24.29 6.08
N CYS A 67 1.29 24.64 7.25
CA CYS A 67 2.20 23.77 7.99
C CYS A 67 1.52 22.48 8.41
N TYR A 68 0.29 22.55 8.94
CA TYR A 68 -0.51 21.37 9.27
C TYR A 68 -0.76 20.51 8.05
N VAL A 69 -1.24 21.08 6.96
CA VAL A 69 -1.54 20.35 5.71
C VAL A 69 -0.30 19.59 5.19
N ILE A 70 0.89 20.21 5.26
CA ILE A 70 2.14 19.56 4.85
C ILE A 70 2.50 18.42 5.81
N LEU A 71 2.46 18.65 7.12
CA LEU A 71 2.80 17.63 8.12
C LEU A 71 1.86 16.43 8.02
N ASP A 72 0.58 16.68 7.95
CA ASP A 72 -0.43 15.62 7.87
C ASP A 72 -0.28 14.79 6.59
N ASN A 73 -0.25 15.41 5.42
CA ASN A 73 -0.17 14.66 4.17
C ASN A 73 1.17 13.95 3.96
N PHE A 74 2.32 14.56 4.33
CA PHE A 74 3.63 13.93 4.07
C PHE A 74 4.09 13.00 5.18
N ILE A 75 3.86 13.35 6.44
CA ILE A 75 4.31 12.55 7.59
C ILE A 75 3.16 11.69 8.12
N GLY A 76 2.00 12.29 8.33
CA GLY A 76 0.81 11.61 8.85
C GLY A 76 0.33 10.50 7.92
N VAL A 77 0.15 10.79 6.64
CA VAL A 77 -0.38 9.84 5.66
C VAL A 77 0.73 9.16 4.87
N ALA A 78 1.40 9.88 3.96
CA ALA A 78 2.28 9.26 2.96
C ALA A 78 3.42 8.44 3.59
N LEU A 79 4.13 8.96 4.59
CA LEU A 79 5.23 8.24 5.23
C LEU A 79 4.73 6.99 5.97
N ILE A 80 3.61 7.10 6.69
CA ILE A 80 3.05 5.98 7.46
C ILE A 80 2.60 4.86 6.54
N GLU A 81 1.88 5.18 5.48
CA GLU A 81 1.46 4.19 4.50
C GLU A 81 2.65 3.44 3.88
N GLU A 82 3.66 4.19 3.39
CA GLU A 82 4.83 3.57 2.76
C GLU A 82 5.61 2.69 3.75
N LEU A 83 5.73 3.09 5.02
CA LEU A 83 6.34 2.27 6.05
C LEU A 83 5.52 1.00 6.34
N CYS A 84 4.21 1.07 6.37
CA CYS A 84 3.33 -0.08 6.57
C CYS A 84 3.41 -1.06 5.39
N LYS A 85 3.36 -0.57 4.15
CA LYS A 85 3.54 -1.36 2.92
C LYS A 85 4.90 -2.06 2.89
N MET A 86 5.99 -1.33 3.20
CA MET A 86 7.33 -1.89 3.27
C MET A 86 7.47 -2.95 4.36
N LYS A 87 6.93 -2.71 5.56
CA LYS A 87 6.96 -3.70 6.65
C LYS A 87 6.15 -4.94 6.30
N ALA A 88 5.01 -4.81 5.65
CA ALA A 88 4.19 -5.92 5.18
C ALA A 88 4.98 -6.82 4.21
N ALA A 89 5.63 -6.24 3.20
CA ALA A 89 6.49 -6.96 2.26
C ALA A 89 7.65 -7.65 3.01
N LYS A 90 8.32 -6.93 3.91
CA LYS A 90 9.43 -7.45 4.69
C LYS A 90 9.03 -8.63 5.58
N TRP A 91 7.93 -8.55 6.31
CA TRP A 91 7.47 -9.64 7.17
C TRP A 91 7.09 -10.89 6.39
N ALA A 92 6.50 -10.72 5.21
CA ALA A 92 6.08 -11.83 4.38
C ALA A 92 7.25 -12.56 3.69
N ALA A 93 8.29 -11.82 3.25
CA ALA A 93 9.30 -12.32 2.32
C ALA A 93 10.75 -12.32 2.84
N TRP A 94 11.11 -11.52 3.86
CA TRP A 94 12.52 -11.29 4.26
C TRP A 94 13.34 -12.55 4.54
N LYS A 95 12.71 -13.58 5.13
CA LYS A 95 13.36 -14.85 5.46
C LYS A 95 13.01 -15.97 4.47
N HIS A 96 12.33 -15.65 3.38
CA HIS A 96 11.91 -16.64 2.42
C HIS A 96 13.09 -17.00 1.48
N PRO A 97 13.34 -18.30 1.19
CA PRO A 97 14.45 -18.72 0.32
C PRO A 97 14.41 -18.12 -1.09
N ALA A 98 13.23 -17.78 -1.59
CA ALA A 98 13.06 -17.14 -2.89
C ALA A 98 13.56 -15.67 -2.91
N PHE A 99 13.84 -15.05 -1.76
CA PHE A 99 14.42 -13.72 -1.70
C PHE A 99 15.94 -13.81 -1.89
N ASN A 100 16.40 -13.96 -3.13
CA ASN A 100 17.80 -14.23 -3.47
C ASN A 100 18.40 -13.19 -4.42
N TYR A 101 17.60 -12.35 -5.08
CA TYR A 101 18.05 -11.27 -5.96
C TYR A 101 17.56 -9.90 -5.48
N LYS A 102 18.30 -8.85 -5.88
CA LYS A 102 17.90 -7.46 -5.54
C LYS A 102 16.57 -7.04 -6.18
N PHE A 103 16.23 -7.61 -7.33
CA PHE A 103 14.99 -7.30 -8.04
C PHE A 103 13.77 -7.83 -7.31
N ASP A 104 13.89 -8.93 -6.56
CA ASP A 104 12.81 -9.53 -5.79
C ASP A 104 12.24 -8.54 -4.76
N ALA A 105 13.11 -7.70 -4.16
CA ALA A 105 12.68 -6.64 -3.26
C ALA A 105 11.70 -5.67 -3.93
N ILE A 106 11.95 -5.33 -5.20
CA ILE A 106 11.07 -4.45 -5.99
C ILE A 106 9.74 -5.16 -6.24
N VAL A 107 9.77 -6.42 -6.68
CA VAL A 107 8.57 -7.23 -6.93
C VAL A 107 7.72 -7.34 -5.67
N TYR A 108 8.33 -7.59 -4.51
CA TYR A 108 7.63 -7.74 -3.24
C TYR A 108 7.05 -6.42 -2.74
N CYS A 109 7.82 -5.31 -2.81
CA CYS A 109 7.31 -4.00 -2.42
C CYS A 109 6.15 -3.56 -3.30
N VAL A 110 6.25 -3.72 -4.63
CA VAL A 110 5.16 -3.41 -5.55
C VAL A 110 3.94 -4.28 -5.27
N THR A 111 4.11 -5.57 -5.02
CA THR A 111 3.00 -6.48 -4.72
C THR A 111 2.28 -6.10 -3.43
N SER A 112 3.03 -5.72 -2.39
CA SER A 112 2.45 -5.21 -1.13
C SER A 112 1.70 -3.90 -1.33
N ALA A 113 2.30 -2.94 -2.05
CA ALA A 113 1.68 -1.65 -2.35
C ALA A 113 0.38 -1.80 -3.16
N VAL A 114 0.35 -2.74 -4.10
CA VAL A 114 -0.87 -3.04 -4.87
C VAL A 114 -1.95 -3.66 -3.98
N GLY A 115 -1.59 -4.52 -3.02
CA GLY A 115 -2.52 -5.07 -2.04
C GLY A 115 -3.16 -3.96 -1.19
N PHE A 116 -2.34 -3.03 -0.70
CA PHE A 116 -2.77 -1.85 0.04
C PHE A 116 -3.74 -0.99 -0.80
N ALA A 117 -3.31 -0.55 -1.99
CA ALA A 117 -4.10 0.29 -2.88
C ALA A 117 -5.41 -0.39 -3.34
N ALA A 118 -5.42 -1.71 -3.48
CA ALA A 118 -6.63 -2.44 -3.86
C ALA A 118 -7.74 -2.31 -2.82
N ILE A 119 -7.42 -2.46 -1.52
CA ILE A 119 -8.42 -2.32 -0.46
C ILE A 119 -8.83 -0.85 -0.28
N GLU A 120 -7.89 0.10 -0.37
CA GLU A 120 -8.21 1.53 -0.33
C GLU A 120 -9.20 1.91 -1.42
N ASN A 121 -8.94 1.52 -2.67
CA ASN A 121 -9.85 1.78 -3.79
C ASN A 121 -11.24 1.19 -3.55
N VAL A 122 -11.34 0.02 -2.93
CA VAL A 122 -12.63 -0.56 -2.55
C VAL A 122 -13.31 0.28 -1.48
N LEU A 123 -12.59 0.72 -0.45
CA LEU A 123 -13.13 1.55 0.63
C LEU A 123 -13.63 2.90 0.09
N TYR A 124 -12.84 3.59 -0.75
CA TYR A 124 -13.25 4.84 -1.39
C TYR A 124 -14.49 4.68 -2.29
N CYS A 125 -14.58 3.57 -3.03
CA CYS A 125 -15.78 3.29 -3.83
C CYS A 125 -17.03 3.02 -2.97
N LEU A 126 -16.86 2.52 -1.75
CA LEU A 126 -17.97 2.30 -0.83
C LEU A 126 -18.43 3.59 -0.16
N ASP A 127 -17.50 4.47 0.23
CA ASP A 127 -17.78 5.71 0.92
C ASP A 127 -18.29 6.82 -0.02
N GLY A 128 -17.69 6.98 -1.19
CA GLY A 128 -17.91 8.12 -2.07
C GLY A 128 -18.87 7.88 -3.25
N GLY A 129 -19.26 6.64 -3.51
CA GLY A 129 -20.07 6.31 -4.68
C GLY A 129 -19.38 6.66 -6.02
N ILE A 130 -20.19 7.05 -7.02
CA ILE A 130 -19.72 7.31 -8.40
C ILE A 130 -18.81 8.55 -8.54
N GLY A 131 -18.81 9.43 -7.53
CA GLY A 131 -18.09 10.71 -7.58
C GLY A 131 -16.60 10.66 -7.19
N THR A 132 -16.10 9.53 -6.68
CA THR A 132 -14.72 9.38 -6.16
C THR A 132 -13.89 8.36 -6.89
N ALA A 133 -14.41 7.78 -7.96
CA ALA A 133 -13.68 6.76 -8.75
C ALA A 133 -12.97 7.37 -9.97
#